data_14170fa24bf100adaa79e52fe53c092b
#
_entry.id   14170fa24bf100adaa79e52fe53c092b
#
_cell.length_a   1.000
_cell.length_b   1.000
_cell.length_c   1.000
_cell.angle_alpha   90.00
_cell.angle_beta   90.00
_cell.angle_gamma   90.00
#
_symmetry.space_group_name_H-M   'P 1'
#
loop_
_entity.id
_entity.type
_entity.pdbx_description
1 polymer ?
#
loop_
_entity_poly.entity_id
_entity_poly.type
_entity_poly.pdbx_seq_one_letter_code
_entity_poly.pdbx_strand_id
1 'polypeptide(L)'
;MRDILNDAIRCYRHGIARPALMLSYIAFIQAVRNNLLNSEMPSGFKKARWDACMNNLRNEGKWDFEVVDCIKKRANGADDPAFFELPDTLRDDVCFWRNRRNDCAHYKDSEITLSHVAAFWVFIMDNYYKFTPIGSLMQSVNDYKRHFNLSITPRDARSDNRFKRLCLAIKTEDDLLLFLKETDSCMQYEEQAQLLHDLLMTEQHRAKVISLLIGKLKRVRMYLALKPADVSVILGNNPEMIRKFWYEDFILFASSTNVYVEMLRAKMIPKSEIKESLEMFLKHEYKRSAFYVDSPENFNVLKENGLYDIFIEEYLSKDFICNNPSEKCYKTDFYISLIHRGGISDRLIKALSESIKGTFPYTLGNRLKGEIFKEEENKKQYFESIARLDLEDFLDLA
;
A
#
# COMPACT_ATOMS: atom_id res chain seq x y z
N MET A 1 -22.63 -18.97 -14.05
CA MET A 1 -21.22 -18.92 -14.50
C MET A 1 -20.32 -19.87 -13.69
N ARG A 2 -20.33 -19.79 -12.34
CA ARG A 2 -19.50 -20.69 -11.49
C ARG A 2 -19.78 -22.18 -11.74
N ASP A 3 -21.03 -22.58 -11.93
CA ASP A 3 -21.42 -23.95 -12.17
C ASP A 3 -20.93 -24.48 -13.55
N ILE A 4 -21.06 -23.67 -14.60
CA ILE A 4 -20.56 -24.03 -15.95
C ILE A 4 -19.04 -24.25 -15.94
N LEU A 5 -18.29 -23.40 -15.23
CA LEU A 5 -16.84 -23.56 -15.12
C LEU A 5 -16.47 -24.80 -14.29
N ASN A 6 -17.20 -25.06 -13.20
CA ASN A 6 -17.01 -26.28 -12.42
C ASN A 6 -17.25 -27.54 -13.26
N ASP A 7 -18.28 -27.54 -14.12
CA ASP A 7 -18.56 -28.66 -15.03
C ASP A 7 -17.46 -28.81 -16.10
N ALA A 8 -16.92 -27.68 -16.60
CA ALA A 8 -15.75 -27.72 -17.50
C ALA A 8 -14.53 -28.37 -16.81
N ILE A 9 -14.26 -28.01 -15.54
CA ILE A 9 -13.17 -28.61 -14.75
C ILE A 9 -13.42 -30.11 -14.52
N ARG A 10 -14.63 -30.51 -14.22
CA ARG A 10 -14.99 -31.95 -14.08
C ARG A 10 -14.74 -32.71 -15.39
N CYS A 11 -15.20 -32.20 -16.52
CA CYS A 11 -14.94 -32.79 -17.82
C CYS A 11 -13.43 -32.94 -18.09
N TYR A 12 -12.65 -31.90 -17.81
CA TYR A 12 -11.20 -31.93 -17.97
C TYR A 12 -10.55 -33.02 -17.13
N ARG A 13 -10.90 -33.11 -15.84
CA ARG A 13 -10.38 -34.12 -14.89
C ARG A 13 -10.69 -35.55 -15.32
N HIS A 14 -11.79 -35.76 -16.04
CA HIS A 14 -12.17 -37.06 -16.59
C HIS A 14 -11.66 -37.32 -18.03
N GLY A 15 -10.77 -36.47 -18.55
CA GLY A 15 -10.20 -36.65 -19.88
C GLY A 15 -11.12 -36.27 -21.04
N ILE A 16 -12.28 -35.63 -20.79
CA ILE A 16 -13.31 -35.32 -21.78
C ILE A 16 -13.06 -33.91 -22.35
N ALA A 17 -12.16 -33.82 -23.35
CA ALA A 17 -11.66 -32.53 -23.84
C ALA A 17 -12.71 -31.64 -24.54
N ARG A 18 -13.53 -32.20 -25.44
CA ARG A 18 -14.52 -31.42 -26.22
C ARG A 18 -15.55 -30.71 -25.35
N PRO A 19 -16.28 -31.39 -24.44
CA PRO A 19 -17.16 -30.72 -23.48
C PRO A 19 -16.44 -29.72 -22.57
N ALA A 20 -15.24 -30.06 -22.11
CA ALA A 20 -14.46 -29.17 -21.28
C ALA A 20 -14.15 -27.83 -21.98
N LEU A 21 -13.71 -27.87 -23.26
CA LEU A 21 -13.44 -26.66 -24.05
C LEU A 21 -14.72 -25.84 -24.29
N MET A 22 -15.80 -26.53 -24.68
CA MET A 22 -17.09 -25.92 -25.01
C MET A 22 -17.67 -25.18 -23.79
N LEU A 23 -17.69 -25.81 -22.60
CA LEU A 23 -18.20 -25.23 -21.39
C LEU A 23 -17.29 -24.06 -20.90
N SER A 24 -15.95 -24.20 -21.03
CA SER A 24 -15.00 -23.14 -20.72
C SER A 24 -15.24 -21.90 -21.60
N TYR A 25 -15.45 -22.08 -22.89
CA TYR A 25 -15.75 -20.99 -23.81
C TYR A 25 -17.07 -20.29 -23.46
N ILE A 26 -18.14 -21.07 -23.19
CA ILE A 26 -19.43 -20.50 -22.77
C ILE A 26 -19.27 -19.70 -21.49
N ALA A 27 -18.55 -20.21 -20.49
CA ALA A 27 -18.29 -19.49 -19.24
C ALA A 27 -17.54 -18.16 -19.47
N PHE A 28 -16.51 -18.16 -20.34
CA PHE A 28 -15.77 -16.97 -20.73
C PHE A 28 -16.66 -15.92 -21.40
N ILE A 29 -17.39 -16.30 -22.46
CA ILE A 29 -18.26 -15.36 -23.18
C ILE A 29 -19.40 -14.84 -22.31
N GLN A 30 -19.96 -15.66 -21.40
CA GLN A 30 -20.96 -15.23 -20.43
C GLN A 30 -20.37 -14.23 -19.42
N ALA A 31 -19.12 -14.41 -19.03
CA ALA A 31 -18.44 -13.44 -18.16
C ALA A 31 -18.27 -12.09 -18.87
N VAL A 32 -17.87 -12.07 -20.14
CA VAL A 32 -17.76 -10.86 -20.95
C VAL A 32 -19.15 -10.20 -21.17
N ARG A 33 -20.20 -11.00 -21.44
CA ARG A 33 -21.59 -10.51 -21.49
C ARG A 33 -21.97 -9.76 -20.22
N ASN A 34 -21.71 -10.36 -19.07
CA ASN A 34 -22.04 -9.72 -17.79
C ASN A 34 -21.27 -8.41 -17.58
N ASN A 35 -20.03 -8.32 -18.03
CA ASN A 35 -19.26 -7.07 -17.99
C ASN A 35 -19.92 -5.98 -18.86
N LEU A 36 -20.36 -6.33 -20.07
CA LEU A 36 -21.06 -5.39 -20.97
C LEU A 36 -22.41 -4.94 -20.38
N LEU A 37 -23.21 -5.86 -19.86
CA LEU A 37 -24.53 -5.54 -19.28
C LEU A 37 -24.44 -4.64 -18.03
N ASN A 38 -23.33 -4.68 -17.32
CA ASN A 38 -23.09 -3.87 -16.13
C ASN A 38 -22.26 -2.62 -16.40
N SER A 39 -21.85 -2.37 -17.65
CA SER A 39 -21.16 -1.14 -18.02
C SER A 39 -22.14 -0.01 -18.35
N GLU A 40 -21.68 1.23 -18.19
CA GLU A 40 -22.41 2.41 -18.62
C GLU A 40 -22.15 2.71 -20.09
N MET A 41 -23.05 3.45 -20.73
CA MET A 41 -22.87 3.87 -22.12
C MET A 41 -21.67 4.84 -22.21
N PRO A 42 -20.60 4.49 -22.98
CA PRO A 42 -19.47 5.39 -23.14
C PRO A 42 -19.85 6.66 -23.90
N SER A 43 -19.11 7.73 -23.63
CA SER A 43 -19.24 8.97 -24.42
C SER A 43 -18.96 8.68 -25.91
N GLY A 44 -19.71 9.32 -26.79
CA GLY A 44 -19.59 9.10 -28.25
C GLY A 44 -20.43 7.95 -28.80
N PHE A 45 -21.02 7.08 -27.97
CA PHE A 45 -21.97 6.10 -28.46
C PHE A 45 -23.33 6.73 -28.83
N LYS A 46 -23.87 6.32 -29.99
CA LYS A 46 -25.26 6.64 -30.34
C LYS A 46 -26.20 5.80 -29.46
N LYS A 47 -27.10 6.46 -28.73
CA LYS A 47 -28.01 5.79 -27.78
C LYS A 47 -28.78 4.63 -28.41
N ALA A 48 -29.35 4.84 -29.60
CA ALA A 48 -30.11 3.79 -30.29
C ALA A 48 -29.29 2.51 -30.56
N ARG A 49 -27.99 2.67 -30.87
CA ARG A 49 -27.09 1.53 -31.10
C ARG A 49 -26.74 0.84 -29.79
N TRP A 50 -26.49 1.63 -28.72
CA TRP A 50 -26.25 1.09 -27.40
C TRP A 50 -27.45 0.25 -26.91
N ASP A 51 -28.65 0.83 -27.01
CA ASP A 51 -29.89 0.17 -26.57
C ASP A 51 -30.14 -1.11 -27.38
N ALA A 52 -29.90 -1.11 -28.69
CA ALA A 52 -30.03 -2.32 -29.55
C ALA A 52 -29.03 -3.40 -29.11
N CYS A 53 -27.76 -3.04 -28.85
CA CYS A 53 -26.75 -3.98 -28.35
C CYS A 53 -27.17 -4.58 -27.00
N MET A 54 -27.58 -3.74 -26.04
CA MET A 54 -28.01 -4.17 -24.71
C MET A 54 -29.23 -5.11 -24.79
N ASN A 55 -30.19 -4.86 -25.71
CA ASN A 55 -31.32 -5.73 -25.94
C ASN A 55 -30.91 -7.09 -26.53
N ASN A 56 -29.98 -7.10 -27.49
CA ASN A 56 -29.43 -8.34 -28.04
C ASN A 56 -28.67 -9.14 -26.98
N LEU A 57 -27.89 -8.49 -26.16
CA LEU A 57 -27.17 -9.14 -25.03
C LEU A 57 -28.12 -9.77 -24.00
N ARG A 58 -29.33 -9.25 -23.82
CA ARG A 58 -30.36 -9.82 -22.94
C ARG A 58 -31.13 -10.97 -23.58
N ASN A 59 -31.12 -11.06 -24.90
CA ASN A 59 -31.88 -12.09 -25.66
C ASN A 59 -31.11 -13.41 -25.66
N GLU A 60 -31.74 -14.48 -25.16
CA GLU A 60 -31.11 -15.82 -25.04
C GLU A 60 -30.63 -16.41 -26.34
N GLY A 61 -31.29 -16.10 -27.46
CA GLY A 61 -30.95 -16.63 -28.78
C GLY A 61 -29.91 -15.82 -29.55
N LYS A 62 -29.49 -14.61 -29.03
CA LYS A 62 -28.64 -13.69 -29.78
C LYS A 62 -27.36 -13.28 -29.00
N TRP A 63 -27.34 -13.44 -27.69
CA TRP A 63 -26.32 -12.84 -26.82
C TRP A 63 -24.90 -13.30 -27.14
N ASP A 64 -24.68 -14.55 -27.51
CA ASP A 64 -23.33 -15.08 -27.75
C ASP A 64 -22.73 -14.52 -29.05
N PHE A 65 -23.55 -14.30 -30.08
CA PHE A 65 -23.14 -13.59 -31.30
C PHE A 65 -22.85 -12.12 -30.99
N GLU A 66 -23.73 -11.45 -30.24
CA GLU A 66 -23.59 -10.04 -29.92
C GLU A 66 -22.32 -9.76 -29.10
N VAL A 67 -21.97 -10.62 -28.14
CA VAL A 67 -20.71 -10.50 -27.37
C VAL A 67 -19.49 -10.53 -28.29
N VAL A 68 -19.47 -11.49 -29.22
CA VAL A 68 -18.37 -11.62 -30.18
C VAL A 68 -18.31 -10.41 -31.11
N ASP A 69 -19.46 -9.91 -31.56
CA ASP A 69 -19.51 -8.69 -32.39
C ASP A 69 -19.03 -7.45 -31.65
N CYS A 70 -19.38 -7.30 -30.35
CA CYS A 70 -18.82 -6.27 -29.49
C CYS A 70 -17.29 -6.38 -29.36
N ILE A 71 -16.75 -7.59 -29.20
CA ILE A 71 -15.30 -7.83 -29.12
C ILE A 71 -14.63 -7.46 -30.45
N LYS A 72 -15.21 -7.85 -31.60
CA LYS A 72 -14.65 -7.58 -32.92
C LYS A 72 -14.70 -6.12 -33.33
N LYS A 73 -15.65 -5.36 -32.78
CA LYS A 73 -15.88 -3.97 -33.15
C LYS A 73 -14.64 -3.12 -32.87
N ARG A 74 -14.13 -2.47 -33.94
CA ARG A 74 -13.09 -1.46 -33.86
C ARG A 74 -13.74 -0.07 -33.83
N ALA A 75 -13.03 0.89 -33.23
CA ALA A 75 -13.45 2.28 -33.32
C ALA A 75 -13.33 2.78 -34.77
N ASN A 76 -14.33 3.53 -35.21
CA ASN A 76 -14.32 4.18 -36.51
C ASN A 76 -14.64 5.67 -36.33
N GLY A 77 -13.65 6.41 -35.80
CA GLY A 77 -13.80 7.80 -35.42
C GLY A 77 -14.47 8.01 -34.05
N ALA A 78 -14.67 9.29 -33.69
CA ALA A 78 -15.21 9.67 -32.38
C ALA A 78 -16.71 9.29 -32.22
N ASP A 79 -17.46 9.23 -33.33
CA ASP A 79 -18.92 8.97 -33.33
C ASP A 79 -19.26 7.47 -33.40
N ASP A 80 -18.26 6.61 -33.49
CA ASP A 80 -18.44 5.15 -33.57
C ASP A 80 -17.34 4.41 -32.77
N PRO A 81 -17.30 4.58 -31.45
CA PRO A 81 -16.28 3.98 -30.59
C PRO A 81 -16.43 2.45 -30.52
N ALA A 82 -15.34 1.77 -30.15
CA ALA A 82 -15.35 0.35 -29.82
C ALA A 82 -15.97 0.14 -28.42
N PHE A 83 -16.43 -1.09 -28.16
CA PHE A 83 -16.86 -1.50 -26.82
C PHE A 83 -15.68 -1.80 -25.89
N PHE A 84 -14.55 -2.21 -26.46
CA PHE A 84 -13.34 -2.59 -25.76
C PHE A 84 -12.09 -1.98 -26.42
N GLU A 85 -11.13 -1.59 -25.62
CA GLU A 85 -9.78 -1.26 -26.10
C GLU A 85 -8.92 -2.54 -26.15
N LEU A 86 -9.04 -3.28 -27.25
CA LEU A 86 -8.31 -4.52 -27.46
C LEU A 86 -7.36 -4.40 -28.66
N PRO A 87 -6.16 -5.01 -28.61
CA PRO A 87 -5.31 -5.18 -29.79
C PRO A 87 -5.98 -6.16 -30.77
N ASP A 88 -5.69 -6.00 -32.06
CA ASP A 88 -6.27 -6.85 -33.11
C ASP A 88 -5.91 -8.32 -32.92
N THR A 89 -4.70 -8.62 -32.49
CA THR A 89 -4.26 -10.00 -32.19
C THR A 89 -5.18 -10.67 -31.17
N LEU A 90 -5.60 -9.95 -30.13
CA LEU A 90 -6.50 -10.53 -29.13
C LEU A 90 -7.93 -10.74 -29.65
N ARG A 91 -8.37 -9.89 -30.59
CA ARG A 91 -9.66 -10.08 -31.31
C ARG A 91 -9.61 -11.33 -32.18
N ASP A 92 -8.49 -11.57 -32.85
CA ASP A 92 -8.26 -12.75 -33.69
C ASP A 92 -8.17 -14.02 -32.83
N ASP A 93 -7.51 -13.97 -31.67
CA ASP A 93 -7.47 -15.07 -30.70
C ASP A 93 -8.88 -15.50 -30.27
N VAL A 94 -9.75 -14.53 -29.95
CA VAL A 94 -11.15 -14.84 -29.58
C VAL A 94 -11.89 -15.52 -30.75
N CYS A 95 -11.64 -15.10 -32.01
CA CYS A 95 -12.20 -15.75 -33.19
C CYS A 95 -11.66 -17.17 -33.36
N PHE A 96 -10.36 -17.40 -33.13
CA PHE A 96 -9.75 -18.72 -33.12
C PHE A 96 -10.44 -19.64 -32.10
N TRP A 97 -10.59 -19.21 -30.86
CA TRP A 97 -11.23 -20.00 -29.79
C TRP A 97 -12.72 -20.27 -30.08
N ARG A 98 -13.43 -19.30 -30.69
CA ARG A 98 -14.79 -19.49 -31.15
C ARG A 98 -14.87 -20.64 -32.20
N ASN A 99 -13.94 -20.65 -33.16
CA ASN A 99 -13.88 -21.69 -34.17
C ASN A 99 -13.61 -23.06 -33.53
N ARG A 100 -12.67 -23.14 -32.59
CA ARG A 100 -12.40 -24.38 -31.83
C ARG A 100 -13.63 -24.89 -31.08
N ARG A 101 -14.39 -23.98 -30.44
CA ARG A 101 -15.66 -24.32 -29.78
C ARG A 101 -16.66 -24.87 -30.81
N ASN A 102 -16.77 -24.28 -32.00
CA ASN A 102 -17.64 -24.74 -33.05
C ASN A 102 -17.23 -26.14 -33.57
N ASP A 103 -15.92 -26.41 -33.68
CA ASP A 103 -15.41 -27.74 -34.03
C ASP A 103 -15.81 -28.78 -32.97
N CYS A 104 -15.87 -28.41 -31.69
CA CYS A 104 -16.40 -29.27 -30.63
C CYS A 104 -17.89 -29.58 -30.83
N ALA A 105 -18.71 -28.56 -31.14
CA ALA A 105 -20.17 -28.69 -31.25
C ALA A 105 -20.62 -29.45 -32.48
N HIS A 106 -19.90 -29.29 -33.61
CA HIS A 106 -20.27 -29.92 -34.89
C HIS A 106 -19.50 -31.22 -35.18
N TYR A 107 -18.75 -31.73 -34.22
CA TYR A 107 -17.99 -32.98 -34.28
C TYR A 107 -17.13 -33.12 -35.55
N LYS A 108 -16.47 -31.99 -35.94
CA LYS A 108 -15.56 -31.99 -37.08
C LYS A 108 -14.32 -32.84 -36.80
N ASP A 109 -13.64 -33.28 -37.84
CA ASP A 109 -12.45 -34.15 -37.78
C ASP A 109 -11.23 -33.50 -37.11
N SER A 110 -11.34 -32.24 -36.68
CA SER A 110 -10.29 -31.57 -35.94
C SER A 110 -10.11 -32.22 -34.55
N GLU A 111 -8.90 -32.65 -34.25
CA GLU A 111 -8.58 -33.24 -32.96
C GLU A 111 -8.59 -32.12 -31.86
N ILE A 112 -9.43 -32.34 -30.85
CA ILE A 112 -9.47 -31.47 -29.64
C ILE A 112 -8.97 -32.30 -28.47
N THR A 113 -7.82 -31.87 -27.90
CA THR A 113 -7.15 -32.53 -26.79
C THR A 113 -7.26 -31.73 -25.51
N LEU A 114 -6.88 -32.31 -24.37
CA LEU A 114 -6.80 -31.62 -23.10
C LEU A 114 -5.81 -30.44 -23.13
N SER A 115 -4.76 -30.50 -23.96
CA SER A 115 -3.82 -29.41 -24.16
C SER A 115 -4.49 -28.15 -24.73
N HIS A 116 -5.46 -28.30 -25.62
CA HIS A 116 -6.24 -27.17 -26.12
C HIS A 116 -7.07 -26.51 -25.00
N VAL A 117 -7.65 -27.32 -24.09
CA VAL A 117 -8.38 -26.77 -22.92
C VAL A 117 -7.46 -26.02 -22.00
N ALA A 118 -6.29 -26.59 -21.69
CA ALA A 118 -5.29 -25.94 -20.86
C ALA A 118 -4.79 -24.62 -21.48
N ALA A 119 -4.49 -24.62 -22.80
CA ALA A 119 -4.10 -23.41 -23.52
C ALA A 119 -5.20 -22.34 -23.50
N PHE A 120 -6.47 -22.73 -23.63
CA PHE A 120 -7.58 -21.79 -23.51
C PHE A 120 -7.70 -21.20 -22.09
N TRP A 121 -7.47 -22.00 -21.04
CA TRP A 121 -7.48 -21.48 -19.67
C TRP A 121 -6.32 -20.52 -19.42
N VAL A 122 -5.12 -20.80 -19.94
CA VAL A 122 -3.98 -19.84 -19.90
C VAL A 122 -4.36 -18.55 -20.62
N PHE A 123 -4.95 -18.65 -21.84
CA PHE A 123 -5.44 -17.47 -22.56
C PHE A 123 -6.42 -16.65 -21.72
N ILE A 124 -7.39 -17.27 -21.04
CA ILE A 124 -8.33 -16.58 -20.17
C ILE A 124 -7.59 -15.91 -19.00
N MET A 125 -6.71 -16.63 -18.31
CA MET A 125 -5.98 -16.09 -17.14
C MET A 125 -5.16 -14.86 -17.50
N ASP A 126 -4.50 -14.88 -18.65
CA ASP A 126 -3.61 -13.81 -19.09
C ASP A 126 -4.34 -12.60 -19.69
N ASN A 127 -5.56 -12.81 -20.20
CA ASN A 127 -6.23 -11.78 -21.01
C ASN A 127 -7.60 -11.36 -20.52
N TYR A 128 -8.26 -12.09 -19.60
CA TYR A 128 -9.64 -11.78 -19.20
C TYR A 128 -9.82 -10.35 -18.71
N TYR A 129 -8.85 -9.81 -17.98
CA TYR A 129 -8.90 -8.43 -17.50
C TYR A 129 -8.97 -7.38 -18.63
N LYS A 130 -8.43 -7.69 -19.81
CA LYS A 130 -8.46 -6.81 -20.99
C LYS A 130 -9.86 -6.67 -21.58
N PHE A 131 -10.76 -7.65 -21.33
CA PHE A 131 -12.18 -7.58 -21.73
C PHE A 131 -12.99 -6.73 -20.75
N THR A 132 -12.46 -5.56 -20.40
CA THR A 132 -13.11 -4.54 -19.59
C THR A 132 -13.76 -3.55 -20.55
N PRO A 133 -15.10 -3.42 -20.57
CA PRO A 133 -15.78 -2.50 -21.47
C PRO A 133 -15.43 -1.05 -21.13
N ILE A 134 -15.38 -0.19 -22.14
CA ILE A 134 -15.34 1.27 -21.95
C ILE A 134 -16.63 1.66 -21.22
N GLY A 135 -16.54 2.55 -20.21
CA GLY A 135 -17.70 2.92 -19.38
C GLY A 135 -17.99 1.96 -18.20
N SER A 136 -17.04 1.06 -17.88
CA SER A 136 -17.18 0.11 -16.76
C SER A 136 -16.56 0.60 -15.44
N LEU A 137 -16.29 1.91 -15.28
CA LEU A 137 -15.59 2.44 -14.12
C LEU A 137 -16.28 2.08 -12.80
N MET A 138 -17.58 2.38 -12.65
CA MET A 138 -18.30 2.09 -11.40
C MET A 138 -18.38 0.60 -11.08
N GLN A 139 -18.54 -0.26 -12.09
CA GLN A 139 -18.45 -1.70 -11.90
C GLN A 139 -17.06 -2.10 -11.39
N SER A 140 -15.99 -1.61 -12.03
CA SER A 140 -14.62 -1.90 -11.64
C SER A 140 -14.30 -1.39 -10.23
N VAL A 141 -14.80 -0.22 -9.85
CA VAL A 141 -14.72 0.34 -8.49
C VAL A 141 -15.44 -0.56 -7.48
N ASN A 142 -16.64 -1.00 -7.79
CA ASN A 142 -17.41 -1.87 -6.90
C ASN A 142 -16.75 -3.26 -6.74
N ASP A 143 -16.23 -3.84 -7.81
CA ASP A 143 -15.47 -5.10 -7.76
C ASP A 143 -14.18 -4.93 -6.95
N TYR A 144 -13.53 -3.78 -7.05
CA TYR A 144 -12.36 -3.43 -6.26
C TYR A 144 -12.71 -3.29 -4.77
N LYS A 145 -13.75 -2.54 -4.42
CA LYS A 145 -14.23 -2.40 -3.02
C LYS A 145 -14.61 -3.75 -2.40
N ARG A 146 -15.25 -4.63 -3.16
CA ARG A 146 -15.61 -5.99 -2.70
C ARG A 146 -14.40 -6.84 -2.39
N HIS A 147 -13.26 -6.62 -3.07
CA HIS A 147 -12.02 -7.34 -2.78
C HIS A 147 -11.55 -7.09 -1.34
N PHE A 148 -11.68 -5.86 -0.82
CA PHE A 148 -11.28 -5.52 0.54
C PHE A 148 -12.35 -5.81 1.59
N ASN A 149 -13.51 -6.30 1.20
CA ASN A 149 -14.53 -6.71 2.15
C ASN A 149 -14.28 -8.15 2.59
N LEU A 150 -13.64 -8.32 3.74
CA LEU A 150 -13.26 -9.62 4.30
C LEU A 150 -14.45 -10.52 4.65
N SER A 151 -15.69 -9.99 4.73
CA SER A 151 -16.91 -10.80 4.91
C SER A 151 -17.31 -11.53 3.60
N ILE A 152 -16.78 -11.12 2.46
CA ILE A 152 -17.15 -11.65 1.14
C ILE A 152 -15.94 -12.28 0.44
N THR A 153 -14.74 -11.71 0.62
CA THR A 153 -13.52 -12.10 -0.09
C THR A 153 -12.50 -12.67 0.89
N PRO A 154 -11.98 -13.88 0.68
CA PRO A 154 -10.91 -14.46 1.49
C PRO A 154 -9.64 -13.58 1.47
N ARG A 155 -8.86 -13.60 2.56
CA ARG A 155 -7.63 -12.78 2.70
C ARG A 155 -6.55 -13.10 1.68
N ASP A 156 -6.51 -14.32 1.19
CA ASP A 156 -5.53 -14.84 0.22
C ASP A 156 -5.98 -14.67 -1.25
N ALA A 157 -7.13 -14.02 -1.47
CA ALA A 157 -7.62 -13.78 -2.82
C ALA A 157 -6.73 -12.77 -3.55
N ARG A 158 -6.21 -13.18 -4.73
CA ARG A 158 -5.38 -12.32 -5.58
C ARG A 158 -6.16 -11.15 -6.17
N SER A 159 -5.58 -9.94 -6.09
CA SER A 159 -6.18 -8.69 -6.57
C SER A 159 -5.78 -8.30 -8.01
N ASP A 160 -4.69 -8.86 -8.55
CA ASP A 160 -3.99 -8.42 -9.77
C ASP A 160 -4.92 -8.13 -10.95
N ASN A 161 -5.85 -9.02 -11.25
CA ASN A 161 -6.75 -8.85 -12.39
C ASN A 161 -7.84 -7.78 -12.15
N ARG A 162 -8.30 -7.61 -10.89
CA ARG A 162 -9.27 -6.56 -10.55
C ARG A 162 -8.63 -5.19 -10.65
N PHE A 163 -7.41 -5.08 -10.17
CA PHE A 163 -6.60 -3.87 -10.27
C PHE A 163 -6.33 -3.48 -11.72
N LYS A 164 -5.87 -4.42 -12.56
CA LYS A 164 -5.64 -4.19 -13.99
C LYS A 164 -6.91 -3.73 -14.72
N ARG A 165 -8.07 -4.31 -14.38
CA ARG A 165 -9.37 -3.88 -14.93
C ARG A 165 -9.71 -2.44 -14.54
N LEU A 166 -9.46 -2.08 -13.29
CA LEU A 166 -9.69 -0.73 -12.80
C LEU A 166 -8.80 0.29 -13.52
N CYS A 167 -7.50 0.01 -13.68
CA CYS A 167 -6.60 0.87 -14.45
C CYS A 167 -7.05 1.06 -15.90
N LEU A 168 -7.60 0.02 -16.54
CA LEU A 168 -8.16 0.12 -17.88
C LEU A 168 -9.48 0.91 -17.93
N ALA A 169 -10.24 0.95 -16.85
CA ALA A 169 -11.49 1.69 -16.76
C ALA A 169 -11.29 3.18 -16.48
N ILE A 170 -10.17 3.58 -15.87
CA ILE A 170 -9.82 4.98 -15.61
C ILE A 170 -9.24 5.58 -16.89
N LYS A 171 -9.99 6.47 -17.57
CA LYS A 171 -9.60 7.11 -18.83
C LYS A 171 -9.37 8.60 -18.70
N THR A 172 -10.07 9.23 -17.78
CA THR A 172 -10.06 10.68 -17.58
C THR A 172 -9.63 11.03 -16.16
N GLU A 173 -9.31 12.31 -15.94
CA GLU A 173 -9.07 12.81 -14.59
C GLU A 173 -10.30 12.71 -13.69
N ASP A 174 -11.49 12.88 -14.25
CA ASP A 174 -12.75 12.77 -13.51
C ASP A 174 -13.01 11.31 -13.08
N ASP A 175 -12.66 10.35 -13.92
CA ASP A 175 -12.67 8.92 -13.56
C ASP A 175 -11.75 8.63 -12.39
N LEU A 176 -10.54 9.19 -12.41
CA LEU A 176 -9.59 9.03 -11.32
C LEU A 176 -10.10 9.64 -10.01
N LEU A 177 -10.71 10.84 -10.09
CA LEU A 177 -11.31 11.50 -8.93
C LEU A 177 -12.46 10.69 -8.35
N LEU A 178 -13.34 10.19 -9.21
CA LEU A 178 -14.46 9.35 -8.81
C LEU A 178 -13.97 8.07 -8.13
N PHE A 179 -12.99 7.38 -8.73
CA PHE A 179 -12.38 6.19 -8.14
C PHE A 179 -11.83 6.48 -6.75
N LEU A 180 -10.99 7.51 -6.60
CA LEU A 180 -10.34 7.83 -5.33
C LEU A 180 -11.36 8.26 -4.25
N LYS A 181 -12.44 8.94 -4.64
CA LYS A 181 -13.55 9.29 -3.75
C LYS A 181 -14.28 8.04 -3.27
N GLU A 182 -14.60 7.14 -4.18
CA GLU A 182 -15.36 5.93 -3.91
C GLU A 182 -14.56 4.87 -3.12
N THR A 183 -13.22 4.89 -3.23
CA THR A 183 -12.33 3.92 -2.56
C THR A 183 -11.64 4.47 -1.31
N ASP A 184 -12.11 5.60 -0.76
CA ASP A 184 -11.54 6.21 0.44
C ASP A 184 -11.41 5.22 1.63
N SER A 185 -12.35 4.31 1.78
CA SER A 185 -12.33 3.25 2.80
C SER A 185 -11.25 2.17 2.59
N CYS A 186 -10.67 2.09 1.39
CA CYS A 186 -9.65 1.10 1.04
C CYS A 186 -8.22 1.62 1.26
N MET A 187 -8.03 2.88 1.66
CA MET A 187 -6.71 3.53 1.79
C MET A 187 -5.78 2.89 2.82
N GLN A 188 -6.31 2.07 3.71
CA GLN A 188 -5.54 1.33 4.72
C GLN A 188 -4.86 0.06 4.17
N TYR A 189 -5.12 -0.31 2.93
CA TYR A 189 -4.57 -1.52 2.32
C TYR A 189 -3.36 -1.19 1.43
N GLU A 190 -2.37 -2.08 1.44
CA GLU A 190 -1.11 -1.87 0.72
C GLU A 190 -1.30 -1.82 -0.80
N GLU A 191 -2.25 -2.58 -1.33
CA GLU A 191 -2.59 -2.57 -2.77
C GLU A 191 -3.11 -1.20 -3.21
N GLN A 192 -3.90 -0.54 -2.36
CA GLN A 192 -4.37 0.83 -2.63
C GLN A 192 -3.21 1.82 -2.57
N ALA A 193 -2.32 1.67 -1.59
CA ALA A 193 -1.15 2.52 -1.48
C ALA A 193 -0.20 2.33 -2.68
N GLN A 194 -0.02 1.10 -3.15
CA GLN A 194 0.78 0.82 -4.34
C GLN A 194 0.17 1.46 -5.60
N LEU A 195 -1.16 1.34 -5.78
CA LEU A 195 -1.86 2.02 -6.88
C LEU A 195 -1.62 3.53 -6.87
N LEU A 196 -1.79 4.15 -5.71
CA LEU A 196 -1.57 5.60 -5.58
C LEU A 196 -0.11 5.98 -5.84
N HIS A 197 0.84 5.14 -5.40
CA HIS A 197 2.25 5.31 -5.71
C HIS A 197 2.51 5.28 -7.22
N ASP A 198 1.99 4.29 -7.93
CA ASP A 198 2.16 4.16 -9.38
C ASP A 198 1.56 5.38 -10.13
N LEU A 199 0.40 5.86 -9.67
CA LEU A 199 -0.22 7.07 -10.21
C LEU A 199 0.56 8.35 -9.88
N LEU A 200 1.18 8.45 -8.68
CA LEU A 200 2.06 9.55 -8.29
C LEU A 200 3.33 9.60 -9.13
N MET A 201 3.87 8.44 -9.51
CA MET A 201 5.07 8.36 -10.36
C MET A 201 4.76 8.72 -11.82
N THR A 202 3.51 8.67 -12.23
CA THR A 202 3.05 9.06 -13.58
C THR A 202 2.85 10.57 -13.63
N GLU A 203 3.59 11.28 -14.49
CA GLU A 203 3.55 12.75 -14.59
C GLU A 203 2.12 13.30 -14.84
N GLN A 204 1.36 12.63 -15.71
CA GLN A 204 0.00 12.98 -16.06
C GLN A 204 -0.96 13.02 -14.85
N HIS A 205 -0.77 12.14 -13.86
CA HIS A 205 -1.71 11.98 -12.74
C HIS A 205 -1.20 12.59 -11.43
N ARG A 206 0.11 12.87 -11.34
CA ARG A 206 0.78 13.33 -10.11
C ARG A 206 0.08 14.48 -9.41
N ALA A 207 -0.13 15.58 -10.12
CA ALA A 207 -0.71 16.79 -9.52
C ALA A 207 -2.11 16.54 -8.95
N LYS A 208 -2.91 15.72 -9.61
CA LYS A 208 -4.27 15.38 -9.20
C LYS A 208 -4.28 14.47 -7.97
N VAL A 209 -3.44 13.46 -7.94
CA VAL A 209 -3.30 12.55 -6.78
C VAL A 209 -2.82 13.32 -5.56
N ILE A 210 -1.83 14.22 -5.73
CA ILE A 210 -1.36 15.10 -4.65
C ILE A 210 -2.51 15.97 -4.12
N SER A 211 -3.21 16.68 -5.00
CA SER A 211 -4.34 17.54 -4.60
C SER A 211 -5.40 16.76 -3.83
N LEU A 212 -5.67 15.54 -4.22
CA LEU A 212 -6.68 14.69 -3.60
C LEU A 212 -6.23 14.12 -2.25
N LEU A 213 -4.97 13.76 -2.12
CA LEU A 213 -4.38 13.32 -0.86
C LEU A 213 -4.38 14.49 0.14
N ILE A 214 -3.85 15.66 -0.23
CA ILE A 214 -3.76 16.84 0.63
C ILE A 214 -5.15 17.33 1.08
N GLY A 215 -6.18 17.16 0.26
CA GLY A 215 -7.54 17.57 0.59
C GLY A 215 -8.14 16.90 1.84
N LYS A 216 -7.57 15.78 2.30
CA LYS A 216 -7.93 15.12 3.57
C LYS A 216 -6.69 14.59 4.28
N LEU A 217 -6.29 15.25 5.34
CA LEU A 217 -5.09 14.90 6.13
C LEU A 217 -5.06 13.42 6.55
N LYS A 218 -6.22 12.83 6.89
CA LYS A 218 -6.34 11.40 7.20
C LYS A 218 -5.87 10.51 6.04
N ARG A 219 -6.14 10.87 4.78
CA ARG A 219 -5.67 10.10 3.60
C ARG A 219 -4.16 10.16 3.47
N VAL A 220 -3.58 11.35 3.59
CA VAL A 220 -2.12 11.53 3.56
C VAL A 220 -1.45 10.64 4.59
N ARG A 221 -1.96 10.63 5.83
CA ARG A 221 -1.42 9.81 6.92
C ARG A 221 -1.48 8.32 6.60
N MET A 222 -2.64 7.83 6.17
CA MET A 222 -2.84 6.41 5.86
C MET A 222 -1.95 5.96 4.71
N TYR A 223 -1.80 6.81 3.70
CA TYR A 223 -0.91 6.55 2.58
C TYR A 223 0.57 6.54 3.00
N LEU A 224 1.03 7.60 3.67
CA LEU A 224 2.42 7.73 4.11
C LEU A 224 2.82 6.68 5.15
N ALA A 225 1.87 6.12 5.90
CA ALA A 225 2.13 4.98 6.78
C ALA A 225 2.67 3.77 6.02
N LEU A 226 2.22 3.57 4.78
CA LEU A 226 2.62 2.46 3.91
C LEU A 226 3.74 2.85 2.93
N LYS A 227 3.82 4.13 2.57
CA LYS A 227 4.80 4.67 1.59
C LYS A 227 5.49 5.93 2.14
N PRO A 228 6.27 5.82 3.22
CA PRO A 228 6.89 6.99 3.88
C PRO A 228 7.85 7.77 2.97
N ALA A 229 8.52 7.12 2.04
CA ALA A 229 9.45 7.75 1.11
C ALA A 229 8.79 8.78 0.17
N ASP A 230 7.47 8.69 -0.05
CA ASP A 230 6.73 9.60 -0.92
C ASP A 230 6.39 10.94 -0.25
N VAL A 231 6.79 11.14 1.01
CA VAL A 231 6.48 12.37 1.76
C VAL A 231 6.97 13.63 1.05
N SER A 232 8.15 13.60 0.44
CA SER A 232 8.71 14.73 -0.32
C SER A 232 7.91 15.04 -1.58
N VAL A 233 7.37 14.02 -2.24
CA VAL A 233 6.54 14.18 -3.45
C VAL A 233 5.19 14.78 -3.08
N ILE A 234 4.58 14.33 -1.97
CA ILE A 234 3.23 14.72 -1.56
C ILE A 234 3.21 16.10 -0.90
N LEU A 235 4.08 16.34 0.09
CA LEU A 235 4.11 17.61 0.81
C LEU A 235 4.88 18.69 0.05
N GLY A 236 5.76 18.27 -0.89
CA GLY A 236 6.54 19.18 -1.71
C GLY A 236 7.33 20.19 -0.86
N ASN A 237 7.46 21.42 -1.36
CA ASN A 237 8.09 22.54 -0.66
C ASN A 237 7.05 23.44 0.02
N ASN A 238 6.00 22.88 0.59
CA ASN A 238 4.98 23.65 1.31
C ASN A 238 5.31 23.70 2.81
N PRO A 239 5.94 24.77 3.33
CA PRO A 239 6.39 24.85 4.71
C PRO A 239 5.26 24.75 5.74
N GLU A 240 4.08 25.28 5.41
CA GLU A 240 2.91 25.23 6.30
C GLU A 240 2.41 23.81 6.48
N MET A 241 2.30 23.05 5.39
CA MET A 241 1.90 21.65 5.43
C MET A 241 2.94 20.78 6.13
N ILE A 242 4.23 21.03 5.88
CA ILE A 242 5.35 20.32 6.52
C ILE A 242 5.29 20.55 8.02
N ARG A 243 5.17 21.83 8.46
CA ARG A 243 5.08 22.17 9.89
C ARG A 243 3.84 21.55 10.53
N LYS A 244 2.68 21.69 9.90
CA LYS A 244 1.43 21.09 10.38
C LYS A 244 1.56 19.59 10.56
N PHE A 245 2.22 18.90 9.62
CA PHE A 245 2.38 17.45 9.65
C PHE A 245 3.22 16.99 10.85
N TRP A 246 4.39 17.59 11.12
CA TRP A 246 5.21 17.18 12.27
C TRP A 246 4.73 17.78 13.60
N TYR A 247 4.02 18.90 13.61
CA TYR A 247 3.54 19.53 14.84
C TYR A 247 2.23 18.94 15.35
N GLU A 248 1.23 18.76 14.47
CA GLU A 248 -0.11 18.29 14.85
C GLU A 248 -0.26 16.78 14.75
N ASP A 249 0.44 16.13 13.84
CA ASP A 249 0.14 14.78 13.40
C ASP A 249 0.96 13.70 14.10
N PHE A 250 2.07 14.00 14.75
CA PHE A 250 2.82 13.03 15.55
C PHE A 250 1.99 12.29 16.57
N ILE A 251 0.99 12.98 17.15
CA ILE A 251 0.17 12.46 18.26
C ILE A 251 -0.75 11.30 17.81
N LEU A 252 -1.01 11.15 16.51
CA LEU A 252 -2.11 10.31 16.01
C LEU A 252 -1.65 9.05 15.24
N PHE A 253 -0.34 8.79 15.10
CA PHE A 253 0.14 7.79 14.14
C PHE A 253 1.20 6.84 14.69
N ALA A 254 0.95 5.52 14.64
CA ALA A 254 1.93 4.50 15.04
C ALA A 254 3.15 4.43 14.11
N SER A 255 2.99 4.77 12.81
CA SER A 255 4.04 4.76 11.78
C SER A 255 4.63 6.14 11.46
N SER A 256 4.36 7.16 12.30
CA SER A 256 4.84 8.53 12.09
C SER A 256 6.37 8.63 12.14
N THR A 257 7.05 7.74 12.86
CA THR A 257 8.50 7.72 12.98
C THR A 257 9.19 7.61 11.63
N ASN A 258 8.79 6.66 10.78
CA ASN A 258 9.41 6.48 9.46
C ASN A 258 9.17 7.69 8.54
N VAL A 259 7.96 8.25 8.56
CA VAL A 259 7.65 9.45 7.78
C VAL A 259 8.49 10.64 8.23
N TYR A 260 8.64 10.82 9.54
CA TYR A 260 9.47 11.89 10.09
C TYR A 260 10.93 11.75 9.73
N VAL A 261 11.48 10.54 9.82
CA VAL A 261 12.84 10.24 9.38
C VAL A 261 13.04 10.58 7.90
N GLU A 262 12.07 10.23 7.03
CA GLU A 262 12.12 10.61 5.62
C GLU A 262 12.04 12.12 5.40
N MET A 263 11.26 12.86 6.21
CA MET A 263 11.25 14.33 6.15
C MET A 263 12.62 14.94 6.52
N LEU A 264 13.30 14.38 7.53
CA LEU A 264 14.66 14.80 7.89
C LEU A 264 15.67 14.46 6.80
N ARG A 265 15.61 13.24 6.27
CA ARG A 265 16.47 12.76 5.17
C ARG A 265 16.34 13.63 3.93
N ALA A 266 15.11 13.99 3.58
CA ALA A 266 14.81 14.88 2.46
C ALA A 266 15.05 16.38 2.77
N LYS A 267 15.51 16.73 3.97
CA LYS A 267 15.77 18.11 4.43
C LYS A 267 14.54 19.03 4.27
N MET A 268 13.35 18.49 4.52
CA MET A 268 12.10 19.23 4.37
C MET A 268 11.86 20.18 5.54
N ILE A 269 12.37 19.86 6.73
CA ILE A 269 12.22 20.68 7.93
C ILE A 269 13.32 21.77 7.92
N PRO A 270 12.97 23.05 8.03
CA PRO A 270 13.95 24.14 8.12
C PRO A 270 14.93 23.92 9.27
N LYS A 271 16.23 24.24 9.07
CA LYS A 271 17.26 24.07 10.10
C LYS A 271 16.90 24.74 11.42
N SER A 272 16.23 25.89 11.38
CA SER A 272 15.76 26.61 12.58
C SER A 272 14.66 25.88 13.36
N GLU A 273 13.96 24.93 12.74
CA GLU A 273 12.84 24.19 13.32
C GLU A 273 13.21 22.75 13.70
N ILE A 274 14.40 22.26 13.30
CA ILE A 274 14.80 20.86 13.55
C ILE A 274 14.79 20.57 15.06
N LYS A 275 15.36 21.44 15.90
CA LYS A 275 15.39 21.23 17.36
C LYS A 275 13.98 21.12 17.93
N GLU A 276 13.09 22.06 17.62
CA GLU A 276 11.69 22.04 18.06
C GLU A 276 10.97 20.76 17.61
N SER A 277 11.18 20.35 16.36
CA SER A 277 10.54 19.14 15.82
C SER A 277 11.03 17.86 16.50
N LEU A 278 12.32 17.77 16.85
CA LEU A 278 12.90 16.65 17.60
C LEU A 278 12.42 16.61 19.05
N GLU A 279 12.28 17.75 19.70
CA GLU A 279 11.70 17.86 21.06
C GLU A 279 10.25 17.35 21.07
N MET A 280 9.45 17.77 20.07
CA MET A 280 8.07 17.30 19.91
C MET A 280 8.02 15.79 19.63
N PHE A 281 8.90 15.29 18.78
CA PHE A 281 9.02 13.87 18.46
C PHE A 281 9.38 13.05 19.72
N LEU A 282 10.41 13.45 20.48
CA LEU A 282 10.78 12.79 21.74
C LEU A 282 9.66 12.83 22.77
N LYS A 283 8.98 13.96 22.91
CA LYS A 283 7.83 14.11 23.82
C LYS A 283 6.70 13.14 23.44
N HIS A 284 6.49 12.93 22.17
CA HIS A 284 5.51 11.95 21.67
C HIS A 284 5.95 10.52 21.95
N GLU A 285 7.18 10.15 21.60
CA GLU A 285 7.73 8.82 21.85
C GLU A 285 7.84 8.50 23.35
N TYR A 286 8.14 9.51 24.18
CA TYR A 286 8.13 9.37 25.64
C TYR A 286 6.75 8.97 26.21
N LYS A 287 5.64 9.36 25.57
CA LYS A 287 4.30 8.92 25.98
C LYS A 287 4.06 7.44 25.71
N ARG A 288 4.85 6.83 24.84
CA ARG A 288 4.85 5.39 24.57
C ARG A 288 5.70 4.65 25.60
N SER A 289 5.51 3.34 25.73
CA SER A 289 6.27 2.54 26.70
C SER A 289 7.72 2.28 26.28
N ALA A 290 8.02 2.33 24.96
CA ALA A 290 9.36 2.13 24.42
C ALA A 290 9.60 3.02 23.21
N PHE A 291 10.86 3.44 23.01
CA PHE A 291 11.28 4.13 21.79
C PHE A 291 11.47 3.11 20.67
N TYR A 292 10.75 3.30 19.59
CA TYR A 292 10.77 2.36 18.46
C TYR A 292 11.17 3.07 17.16
N VAL A 293 12.21 2.50 16.51
CA VAL A 293 12.65 2.89 15.17
C VAL A 293 12.96 1.62 14.41
N ASP A 294 12.46 1.49 13.19
CA ASP A 294 12.48 0.24 12.43
C ASP A 294 13.89 -0.24 12.07
N SER A 295 14.85 0.67 11.91
CA SER A 295 16.20 0.29 11.52
C SER A 295 17.29 1.16 12.17
N PRO A 296 18.53 0.63 12.28
CA PRO A 296 19.68 1.41 12.71
C PRO A 296 19.95 2.64 11.84
N GLU A 297 19.74 2.53 10.53
CA GLU A 297 19.93 3.63 9.57
C GLU A 297 18.97 4.79 9.85
N ASN A 298 17.71 4.48 10.17
CA ASN A 298 16.71 5.47 10.53
C ASN A 298 17.07 6.16 11.86
N PHE A 299 17.60 5.42 12.83
CA PHE A 299 18.10 6.01 14.07
C PHE A 299 19.31 6.92 13.83
N ASN A 300 20.22 6.55 12.93
CA ASN A 300 21.38 7.39 12.59
C ASN A 300 20.92 8.75 12.02
N VAL A 301 19.91 8.80 11.17
CA VAL A 301 19.35 10.07 10.68
C VAL A 301 18.85 10.93 11.83
N LEU A 302 18.15 10.36 12.81
CA LEU A 302 17.68 11.08 13.98
C LEU A 302 18.84 11.59 14.83
N LYS A 303 19.86 10.76 15.05
CA LYS A 303 21.07 11.08 15.83
C LYS A 303 21.88 12.19 15.17
N GLU A 304 22.10 12.13 13.87
CA GLU A 304 22.82 13.16 13.09
C GLU A 304 22.11 14.53 13.13
N ASN A 305 20.81 14.54 13.29
CA ASN A 305 20.02 15.76 13.46
C ASN A 305 19.94 16.25 14.93
N GLY A 306 20.57 15.55 15.89
CA GLY A 306 20.70 15.98 17.28
C GLY A 306 19.71 15.34 18.26
N LEU A 307 18.93 14.32 17.86
CA LEU A 307 17.96 13.66 18.74
C LEU A 307 18.60 13.17 20.04
N TYR A 308 19.77 12.53 19.93
CA TYR A 308 20.42 11.91 21.07
C TYR A 308 20.97 12.95 22.05
N ASP A 309 21.43 14.10 21.55
CA ASP A 309 21.87 15.22 22.37
C ASP A 309 20.69 15.83 23.15
N ILE A 310 19.56 16.05 22.49
CA ILE A 310 18.33 16.54 23.13
C ILE A 310 17.84 15.54 24.20
N PHE A 311 17.90 14.25 23.91
CA PHE A 311 17.53 13.22 24.88
C PHE A 311 18.41 13.28 26.14
N ILE A 312 19.73 13.43 25.99
CA ILE A 312 20.65 13.53 27.11
C ILE A 312 20.36 14.80 27.90
N GLU A 313 20.18 15.94 27.24
CA GLU A 313 19.97 17.23 27.90
C GLU A 313 18.62 17.32 28.63
N GLU A 314 17.56 16.94 27.98
CA GLU A 314 16.18 17.20 28.45
C GLU A 314 15.63 16.04 29.29
N TYR A 315 15.97 14.80 28.97
CA TYR A 315 15.38 13.62 29.61
C TYR A 315 16.26 12.92 30.63
N LEU A 316 17.59 13.05 30.52
CA LEU A 316 18.52 12.55 31.51
C LEU A 316 18.95 13.65 32.54
N SER A 317 18.40 14.85 32.44
CA SER A 317 18.69 15.86 33.44
C SER A 317 18.18 15.45 34.84
N LYS A 318 18.92 15.82 35.87
CA LYS A 318 18.57 15.52 37.27
C LYS A 318 17.15 15.94 37.62
N ASP A 319 16.75 17.14 37.19
CA ASP A 319 15.44 17.71 37.50
C ASP A 319 14.29 16.92 36.83
N PHE A 320 14.46 16.55 35.57
CA PHE A 320 13.47 15.74 34.88
C PHE A 320 13.34 14.35 35.52
N ILE A 321 14.47 13.70 35.79
CA ILE A 321 14.49 12.40 36.44
C ILE A 321 13.93 12.47 37.86
N CYS A 322 14.20 13.45 38.65
CA CYS A 322 13.74 13.55 40.05
C CYS A 322 12.26 13.96 40.19
N ASN A 323 11.75 14.79 39.27
CA ASN A 323 10.39 15.33 39.37
C ASN A 323 9.28 14.33 38.96
N ASN A 324 9.65 13.19 38.33
CA ASN A 324 8.71 12.18 37.87
C ASN A 324 9.02 10.74 38.39
N PRO A 325 9.19 10.49 39.70
CA PRO A 325 9.65 9.18 40.20
C PRO A 325 8.68 8.02 39.90
N SER A 326 7.39 8.26 39.91
CA SER A 326 6.37 7.22 39.63
C SER A 326 6.23 6.87 38.14
N GLU A 327 6.44 7.80 37.23
CA GLU A 327 6.42 7.52 35.79
C GLU A 327 7.64 6.74 35.30
N LYS A 328 8.74 6.79 36.00
CA LYS A 328 10.03 6.24 35.59
C LYS A 328 10.11 4.73 35.58
N CYS A 329 9.40 4.05 36.49
CA CYS A 329 9.32 2.59 36.45
C CYS A 329 8.67 2.11 35.15
N TYR A 330 7.74 2.87 34.59
CA TYR A 330 7.02 2.54 33.35
C TYR A 330 7.75 2.98 32.08
N LYS A 331 8.75 3.86 32.20
CA LYS A 331 9.49 4.44 31.05
C LYS A 331 10.92 3.90 30.91
N THR A 332 11.31 2.93 31.71
CA THR A 332 12.64 2.33 31.66
C THR A 332 13.00 1.85 30.25
N ASP A 333 12.05 1.23 29.52
CA ASP A 333 12.26 0.76 28.17
C ASP A 333 12.57 1.88 27.17
N PHE A 334 11.97 3.04 27.35
CA PHE A 334 12.27 4.23 26.56
C PHE A 334 13.73 4.66 26.73
N TYR A 335 14.21 4.78 27.97
CA TYR A 335 15.58 5.16 28.27
C TYR A 335 16.59 4.13 27.76
N ILE A 336 16.36 2.85 28.08
CA ILE A 336 17.26 1.75 27.69
C ILE A 336 17.37 1.65 26.18
N SER A 337 16.25 1.74 25.45
CA SER A 337 16.25 1.64 23.99
C SER A 337 16.99 2.80 23.32
N LEU A 338 16.90 4.02 23.87
CA LEU A 338 17.65 5.17 23.36
C LEU A 338 19.16 5.08 23.68
N ILE A 339 19.51 4.71 24.91
CA ILE A 339 20.92 4.56 25.31
C ILE A 339 21.59 3.44 24.53
N HIS A 340 20.92 2.30 24.38
CA HIS A 340 21.46 1.17 23.60
C HIS A 340 21.74 1.57 22.14
N ARG A 341 20.83 2.31 21.51
CA ARG A 341 20.99 2.76 20.11
C ARG A 341 21.92 3.94 19.95
N GLY A 342 21.91 4.84 20.90
CA GLY A 342 22.72 6.07 20.88
C GLY A 342 24.20 5.84 21.13
N GLY A 343 24.50 4.77 21.86
CA GLY A 343 25.86 4.40 22.26
C GLY A 343 26.38 5.18 23.48
N ILE A 344 27.53 4.77 23.97
CA ILE A 344 28.19 5.36 25.14
C ILE A 344 29.00 6.57 24.71
N SER A 345 28.92 7.66 25.50
CA SER A 345 29.67 8.88 25.28
C SER A 345 29.95 9.56 26.62
N ASP A 346 31.00 10.38 26.70
CA ASP A 346 31.34 11.14 27.91
C ASP A 346 30.16 12.02 28.38
N ARG A 347 29.42 12.59 27.43
CA ARG A 347 28.22 13.38 27.70
C ARG A 347 27.12 12.58 28.36
N LEU A 348 26.86 11.35 27.85
CA LEU A 348 25.92 10.42 28.48
C LEU A 348 26.34 10.05 29.88
N ILE A 349 27.62 9.66 30.09
CA ILE A 349 28.12 9.21 31.36
C ILE A 349 28.08 10.35 32.41
N LYS A 350 28.41 11.57 32.00
CA LYS A 350 28.27 12.74 32.84
C LYS A 350 26.83 13.00 33.26
N ALA A 351 25.88 12.97 32.32
CA ALA A 351 24.46 13.16 32.61
C ALA A 351 23.89 12.07 33.53
N LEU A 352 24.29 10.82 33.33
CA LEU A 352 23.92 9.72 34.22
C LEU A 352 24.48 9.91 35.62
N SER A 353 25.77 10.26 35.76
CA SER A 353 26.41 10.50 37.09
C SER A 353 25.75 11.63 37.87
N GLU A 354 25.37 12.71 37.21
CA GLU A 354 24.65 13.83 37.80
C GLU A 354 23.25 13.45 38.26
N SER A 355 22.57 12.60 37.46
CA SER A 355 21.21 12.12 37.73
C SER A 355 21.14 11.13 38.90
N ILE A 356 22.20 10.34 39.12
CA ILE A 356 22.26 9.30 40.15
C ILE A 356 22.55 9.89 41.55
N LYS A 357 23.18 11.09 41.66
CA LYS A 357 23.43 11.75 42.92
C LYS A 357 22.17 12.14 43.74
N GLY A 358 20.99 11.67 43.29
CA GLY A 358 19.70 11.84 43.96
C GLY A 358 18.95 10.51 44.06
N THR A 359 17.62 10.55 43.89
CA THR A 359 16.73 9.38 43.85
C THR A 359 16.70 8.79 42.46
N PHE A 360 17.77 8.21 41.96
CA PHE A 360 17.79 7.51 40.69
C PHE A 360 16.90 6.24 40.74
N PRO A 361 16.04 5.97 39.79
CA PRO A 361 15.18 4.79 39.83
C PRO A 361 16.01 3.52 39.85
N TYR A 362 15.89 2.73 40.90
CA TYR A 362 16.59 1.44 41.07
C TYR A 362 16.41 0.53 39.85
N THR A 363 15.21 0.51 39.26
CA THR A 363 14.90 -0.28 38.05
C THR A 363 15.72 0.15 36.84
N LEU A 364 15.92 1.44 36.62
CA LEU A 364 16.73 1.93 35.49
C LEU A 364 18.23 1.59 35.69
N GLY A 365 18.75 1.79 36.92
CA GLY A 365 20.15 1.45 37.25
C GLY A 365 20.45 -0.05 37.01
N ASN A 366 19.60 -0.93 37.51
CA ASN A 366 19.77 -2.37 37.32
C ASN A 366 19.69 -2.79 35.85
N ARG A 367 18.81 -2.19 35.07
CA ARG A 367 18.72 -2.48 33.65
C ARG A 367 19.89 -1.93 32.85
N LEU A 368 20.42 -0.77 33.21
CA LEU A 368 21.66 -0.25 32.64
C LEU A 368 22.79 -1.23 32.87
N LYS A 369 22.96 -1.72 34.11
CA LYS A 369 23.98 -2.75 34.45
C LYS A 369 23.75 -4.04 33.63
N GLY A 370 22.53 -4.55 33.61
CA GLY A 370 22.21 -5.84 33.05
C GLY A 370 22.09 -5.91 31.52
N GLU A 371 21.72 -4.83 30.86
CA GLU A 371 21.43 -4.82 29.41
C GLU A 371 22.46 -4.04 28.60
N ILE A 372 23.00 -2.94 29.13
CA ILE A 372 23.90 -2.08 28.37
C ILE A 372 25.36 -2.33 28.77
N PHE A 373 25.67 -2.19 30.07
CA PHE A 373 27.04 -2.31 30.56
C PHE A 373 27.48 -3.75 30.85
N LYS A 374 26.64 -4.74 30.53
CA LYS A 374 27.02 -6.15 30.51
C LYS A 374 27.96 -6.48 29.34
N GLU A 375 27.84 -5.76 28.23
CA GLU A 375 28.72 -5.95 27.08
C GLU A 375 30.12 -5.41 27.38
N GLU A 376 31.16 -6.20 27.13
CA GLU A 376 32.55 -5.85 27.44
C GLU A 376 33.01 -4.52 26.80
N GLU A 377 32.57 -4.26 25.55
CA GLU A 377 32.89 -3.02 24.84
C GLU A 377 32.23 -1.79 25.51
N ASN A 378 30.97 -1.89 25.90
CA ASN A 378 30.25 -0.82 26.61
C ASN A 378 30.82 -0.61 28.01
N LYS A 379 31.20 -1.69 28.69
CA LYS A 379 31.86 -1.63 30.00
C LYS A 379 33.21 -0.93 29.89
N LYS A 380 34.01 -1.26 28.90
CA LYS A 380 35.28 -0.60 28.63
C LYS A 380 35.10 0.88 28.35
N GLN A 381 34.18 1.27 27.48
CA GLN A 381 33.87 2.67 27.17
C GLN A 381 33.38 3.44 28.40
N TYR A 382 32.60 2.79 29.27
CA TYR A 382 32.17 3.37 30.54
C TYR A 382 33.39 3.70 31.44
N PHE A 383 34.29 2.74 31.69
CA PHE A 383 35.48 2.99 32.53
C PHE A 383 36.46 4.02 31.94
N GLU A 384 36.61 4.02 30.62
CA GLU A 384 37.39 5.06 29.94
C GLU A 384 36.77 6.45 30.10
N SER A 385 35.44 6.56 30.07
CA SER A 385 34.72 7.84 30.25
C SER A 385 34.78 8.33 31.68
N ILE A 386 34.56 7.47 32.68
CA ILE A 386 34.67 7.89 34.09
C ILE A 386 36.10 8.32 34.46
N ALA A 387 37.11 7.64 33.91
CA ALA A 387 38.49 8.02 34.11
C ALA A 387 38.82 9.41 33.50
N ARG A 388 38.34 9.69 32.27
CA ARG A 388 38.50 10.99 31.60
C ARG A 388 37.78 12.13 32.34
N LEU A 389 36.62 11.82 32.93
CA LEU A 389 35.76 12.77 33.60
C LEU A 389 36.05 12.94 35.09
N ASP A 390 37.03 12.21 35.64
CA ASP A 390 37.35 12.14 37.05
C ASP A 390 36.12 11.80 37.92
N LEU A 391 35.39 10.77 37.54
CA LEU A 391 34.18 10.28 38.21
C LEU A 391 34.47 8.95 38.93
N GLU A 392 33.79 8.72 40.06
CA GLU A 392 33.75 7.40 40.70
C GLU A 392 32.82 6.44 39.93
N ASP A 393 33.01 5.13 40.14
CA ASP A 393 32.09 4.11 39.57
C ASP A 393 30.72 4.21 40.25
N PHE A 394 29.84 5.00 39.67
CA PHE A 394 28.50 5.23 40.19
C PHE A 394 27.49 4.11 39.84
N LEU A 395 27.89 3.15 39.02
CA LEU A 395 27.06 1.98 38.68
C LEU A 395 27.58 0.70 39.35
N ASP A 396 28.67 0.73 40.14
CA ASP A 396 29.32 -0.44 40.76
C ASP A 396 29.51 -1.56 39.75
N LEU A 397 30.16 -1.27 38.63
CA LEU A 397 30.42 -2.26 37.54
C LEU A 397 31.79 -2.93 37.71
N ALA A 398 32.57 -2.52 38.68
CA ALA A 398 33.92 -3.04 38.96
C ALA A 398 33.94 -4.50 39.38
#